data_609bf3c14cf1ddb72c8a704d202972a1
#
_entry.id   609bf3c14cf1ddb72c8a704d202972a1
#
_cell.length_a   1.000
_cell.length_b   1.000
_cell.length_c   1.000
_cell.angle_alpha   90.00
_cell.angle_beta   90.00
_cell.angle_gamma   90.00
#
_symmetry.space_group_name_H-M   'P 1'
#
loop_
_entity.id
_entity.type
_entity.pdbx_description
1 polymer ?
#
loop_
_entity_poly.entity_id
_entity_poly.type
_entity_poly.pdbx_seq_one_letter_code
_entity_poly.pdbx_strand_id
1 'polypeptide(L)'
;MHVVNEERHRGAAVRRILDQDYQGDLEVVLAVGPSLDDTARVASSLATEFTQVHVVDNPSGSTPAGLNAAIGASTGEVVIRVDGHALIPSDYVSTAVAVLERTGADNVGGVMAAEGTDPFEQAVAAAMTSRFGVGGASFHVGGHEGTALTVYLGCFRRAALERVGGYDETMDRAQDWEMNLRIRNSGGIVYFTPDLTVTYRPRNSIKALARQYFDYGRWRREVARRHPETLSLRYLAAPVTVAAVAGGLGVCIVGVVTGRSGLVIAGVAPATVYAVGNLVASASVASQSANASLLRRLPAV
;
A
#
# COMPACT_ATOMS: atom_id res chain seq x y z
N MET A 1 -15.04 2.72 5.55
CA MET A 1 -13.89 2.07 6.23
C MET A 1 -14.17 0.58 6.40
N HIS A 2 -13.24 -0.30 6.01
CA HIS A 2 -13.26 -1.72 6.39
C HIS A 2 -12.51 -1.91 7.70
N VAL A 3 -13.05 -2.71 8.64
CA VAL A 3 -12.54 -2.80 10.00
C VAL A 3 -12.61 -4.23 10.56
N VAL A 4 -11.42 -4.79 10.90
CA VAL A 4 -11.22 -6.11 11.50
C VAL A 4 -10.04 -6.05 12.46
N ASN A 5 -10.23 -6.41 13.75
CA ASN A 5 -9.21 -6.36 14.80
C ASN A 5 -8.55 -4.98 14.94
N GLU A 6 -9.35 -3.93 15.02
CA GLU A 6 -8.92 -2.52 15.02
C GLU A 6 -9.38 -1.75 16.29
N GLU A 7 -9.64 -2.44 17.39
CA GLU A 7 -10.14 -1.86 18.65
C GLU A 7 -9.34 -0.62 19.09
N ARG A 8 -8.00 -0.71 19.03
CA ARG A 8 -7.11 0.31 19.60
C ARG A 8 -7.09 1.65 18.85
N HIS A 9 -7.30 1.63 17.55
CA HIS A 9 -7.06 2.80 16.69
C HIS A 9 -8.33 3.46 16.17
N ARG A 10 -9.45 2.73 16.17
CA ARG A 10 -10.67 3.17 15.50
C ARG A 10 -11.29 4.43 16.08
N GLY A 11 -11.42 4.50 17.39
CA GLY A 11 -12.01 5.69 18.01
C GLY A 11 -11.32 6.98 17.61
N ALA A 12 -9.98 6.96 17.57
CA ALA A 12 -9.17 8.10 17.14
C ALA A 12 -9.30 8.38 15.63
N ALA A 13 -9.33 7.34 14.79
CA ALA A 13 -9.46 7.51 13.33
C ALA A 13 -10.83 8.09 12.95
N VAL A 14 -11.93 7.57 13.51
CA VAL A 14 -13.29 8.09 13.24
C VAL A 14 -13.45 9.53 13.72
N ARG A 15 -13.01 9.85 14.95
CA ARG A 15 -13.07 11.23 15.45
C ARG A 15 -12.28 12.18 14.55
N ARG A 16 -11.10 11.77 14.08
CA ARG A 16 -10.30 12.58 13.16
C ARG A 16 -10.96 12.79 11.79
N ILE A 17 -11.79 11.84 11.34
CA ILE A 17 -12.61 12.03 10.14
C ILE A 17 -13.75 13.00 10.40
N LEU A 18 -14.40 12.92 11.56
CA LEU A 18 -15.48 13.84 11.93
C LEU A 18 -14.99 15.27 12.22
N ASP A 19 -13.73 15.42 12.63
CA ASP A 19 -13.05 16.70 12.91
C ASP A 19 -12.39 17.32 11.67
N GLN A 20 -12.74 16.89 10.45
CA GLN A 20 -12.22 17.46 9.21
C GLN A 20 -12.77 18.90 8.99
N ASP A 21 -11.96 19.74 8.36
CA ASP A 21 -12.34 21.13 8.05
C ASP A 21 -13.34 21.27 6.86
N TYR A 22 -13.84 20.15 6.36
CA TYR A 22 -14.77 20.10 5.24
C TYR A 22 -16.15 20.67 5.61
N GLN A 23 -16.64 21.61 4.78
CA GLN A 23 -17.88 22.33 5.06
C GLN A 23 -19.14 21.64 4.53
N GLY A 24 -19.01 20.57 3.76
CA GLY A 24 -20.13 19.77 3.26
C GLY A 24 -20.56 18.69 4.23
N ASP A 25 -21.66 18.01 3.90
CA ASP A 25 -22.12 16.86 4.67
C ASP A 25 -21.10 15.72 4.60
N LEU A 26 -20.84 15.09 5.76
CA LEU A 26 -19.89 14.02 5.91
C LEU A 26 -20.52 12.86 6.67
N GLU A 27 -20.44 11.66 6.10
CA GLU A 27 -20.84 10.41 6.73
C GLU A 27 -19.64 9.45 6.82
N VAL A 28 -19.63 8.59 7.83
CA VAL A 28 -18.62 7.55 8.03
C VAL A 28 -19.30 6.19 8.06
N VAL A 29 -19.02 5.33 7.10
CA VAL A 29 -19.55 3.96 7.09
C VAL A 29 -18.47 2.98 7.50
N LEU A 30 -18.72 2.24 8.57
CA LEU A 30 -17.85 1.21 9.15
C LEU A 30 -18.34 -0.18 8.75
N ALA A 31 -17.68 -0.85 7.82
CA ALA A 31 -17.94 -2.26 7.49
C ALA A 31 -17.17 -3.16 8.45
N VAL A 32 -17.89 -3.76 9.40
CA VAL A 32 -17.33 -4.54 10.51
C VAL A 32 -17.28 -6.02 10.14
N GLY A 33 -16.07 -6.57 10.06
CA GLY A 33 -15.87 -7.99 9.84
C GLY A 33 -15.67 -8.78 11.15
N PRO A 34 -15.61 -10.13 11.06
CA PRO A 34 -15.34 -11.00 12.20
C PRO A 34 -14.04 -10.59 12.89
N SER A 35 -14.12 -10.26 14.17
CA SER A 35 -12.99 -9.75 14.97
C SER A 35 -12.87 -10.53 16.28
N LEU A 36 -11.64 -10.71 16.75
CA LEU A 36 -11.31 -11.38 18.01
C LEU A 36 -11.21 -10.43 19.20
N ASP A 37 -11.28 -9.12 18.91
CA ASP A 37 -11.22 -8.01 19.88
C ASP A 37 -12.57 -7.28 19.98
N ASP A 38 -12.64 -6.20 20.74
CA ASP A 38 -13.84 -5.38 20.94
C ASP A 38 -14.22 -4.48 19.75
N THR A 39 -13.72 -4.78 18.56
CA THR A 39 -13.96 -4.05 17.31
C THR A 39 -15.44 -3.72 17.07
N ALA A 40 -16.32 -4.71 17.15
CA ALA A 40 -17.75 -4.52 16.88
C ALA A 40 -18.41 -3.62 17.94
N ARG A 41 -18.06 -3.81 19.22
CA ARG A 41 -18.57 -3.00 20.31
C ARG A 41 -18.16 -1.52 20.18
N VAL A 42 -16.89 -1.27 19.81
CA VAL A 42 -16.40 0.10 19.60
C VAL A 42 -17.11 0.75 18.40
N ALA A 43 -17.31 0.02 17.29
CA ALA A 43 -18.04 0.54 16.14
C ALA A 43 -19.49 0.92 16.50
N SER A 44 -20.20 0.05 17.23
CA SER A 44 -21.58 0.32 17.68
C SER A 44 -21.65 1.51 18.63
N SER A 45 -20.67 1.66 19.52
CA SER A 45 -20.60 2.82 20.44
C SER A 45 -20.42 4.13 19.65
N LEU A 46 -19.56 4.15 18.63
CA LEU A 46 -19.36 5.31 17.77
C LEU A 46 -20.64 5.68 16.99
N ALA A 47 -21.37 4.70 16.47
CA ALA A 47 -22.64 4.95 15.79
C ALA A 47 -23.75 5.45 16.74
N THR A 48 -23.66 5.13 18.04
CA THR A 48 -24.55 5.68 19.06
C THR A 48 -24.17 7.11 19.45
N GLU A 49 -22.86 7.40 19.48
CA GLU A 49 -22.31 8.71 19.87
C GLU A 49 -22.46 9.74 18.75
N PHE A 50 -22.29 9.33 17.48
CA PHE A 50 -22.28 10.23 16.31
C PHE A 50 -23.32 9.80 15.27
N THR A 51 -24.26 10.66 14.96
CA THR A 51 -25.34 10.42 13.97
C THR A 51 -24.82 10.21 12.54
N GLN A 52 -23.63 10.74 12.24
CA GLN A 52 -22.94 10.60 10.96
C GLN A 52 -22.24 9.24 10.78
N VAL A 53 -22.15 8.43 11.85
CA VAL A 53 -21.46 7.13 11.81
C VAL A 53 -22.46 6.00 11.62
N HIS A 54 -22.29 5.22 10.58
CA HIS A 54 -23.11 4.06 10.24
C HIS A 54 -22.29 2.79 10.30
N VAL A 55 -22.90 1.71 10.77
CA VAL A 55 -22.27 0.39 10.84
C VAL A 55 -22.97 -0.57 9.90
N VAL A 56 -22.19 -1.31 9.12
CA VAL A 56 -22.68 -2.38 8.24
C VAL A 56 -21.87 -3.65 8.48
N ASP A 57 -22.47 -4.81 8.26
CA ASP A 57 -21.80 -6.07 8.41
C ASP A 57 -20.92 -6.42 7.20
N ASN A 58 -19.76 -7.03 7.49
CA ASN A 58 -18.89 -7.67 6.52
C ASN A 58 -18.62 -9.12 6.95
N PRO A 59 -19.56 -10.07 6.73
CA PRO A 59 -19.44 -11.43 7.24
C PRO A 59 -18.21 -12.20 6.73
N SER A 60 -17.72 -11.85 5.54
CA SER A 60 -16.53 -12.48 4.94
C SER A 60 -15.23 -12.06 5.65
N GLY A 61 -15.19 -10.89 6.28
CA GLY A 61 -13.99 -10.29 6.83
C GLY A 61 -12.97 -9.85 5.77
N SER A 62 -13.25 -10.05 4.47
CA SER A 62 -12.35 -9.62 3.41
C SER A 62 -12.39 -8.10 3.22
N THR A 63 -11.24 -7.50 2.89
CA THR A 63 -11.16 -6.06 2.69
C THR A 63 -12.04 -5.56 1.53
N PRO A 64 -12.00 -6.17 0.33
CA PRO A 64 -12.81 -5.67 -0.79
C PRO A 64 -14.31 -5.82 -0.55
N ALA A 65 -14.78 -6.92 0.07
CA ALA A 65 -16.20 -7.08 0.42
C ALA A 65 -16.65 -6.04 1.44
N GLY A 66 -15.83 -5.77 2.47
CA GLY A 66 -16.12 -4.73 3.45
C GLY A 66 -16.14 -3.33 2.83
N LEU A 67 -15.24 -3.02 1.90
CA LEU A 67 -15.26 -1.75 1.17
C LEU A 67 -16.51 -1.63 0.30
N ASN A 68 -16.91 -2.68 -0.43
CA ASN A 68 -18.12 -2.70 -1.24
C ASN A 68 -19.38 -2.54 -0.37
N ALA A 69 -19.45 -3.22 0.79
CA ALA A 69 -20.55 -3.06 1.73
C ALA A 69 -20.66 -1.62 2.24
N ALA A 70 -19.51 -0.99 2.60
CA ALA A 70 -19.50 0.40 3.03
C ALA A 70 -19.89 1.37 1.90
N ILE A 71 -19.42 1.15 0.67
CA ILE A 71 -19.79 1.96 -0.50
C ILE A 71 -21.29 1.85 -0.78
N GLY A 72 -21.83 0.63 -0.74
CA GLY A 72 -23.25 0.38 -1.00
C GLY A 72 -24.19 0.99 0.04
N ALA A 73 -23.73 1.15 1.28
CA ALA A 73 -24.51 1.77 2.35
C ALA A 73 -24.29 3.28 2.47
N SER A 74 -23.29 3.83 1.81
CA SER A 74 -23.03 5.27 1.78
C SER A 74 -23.87 5.99 0.72
N THR A 75 -24.12 7.28 0.90
CA THR A 75 -24.97 8.11 0.03
C THR A 75 -24.23 9.24 -0.69
N GLY A 76 -23.05 9.61 -0.19
CA GLY A 76 -22.28 10.74 -0.71
C GLY A 76 -21.84 10.55 -2.17
N GLU A 77 -21.80 11.63 -2.95
CA GLU A 77 -21.30 11.63 -4.34
C GLU A 77 -19.80 11.38 -4.45
N VAL A 78 -19.07 11.70 -3.39
CA VAL A 78 -17.64 11.44 -3.24
C VAL A 78 -17.44 10.39 -2.15
N VAL A 79 -16.65 9.36 -2.46
CA VAL A 79 -16.35 8.26 -1.55
C VAL A 79 -14.86 8.31 -1.24
N ILE A 80 -14.50 8.53 0.02
CA ILE A 80 -13.10 8.51 0.48
C ILE A 80 -12.85 7.24 1.28
N ARG A 81 -11.89 6.43 0.81
CA ARG A 81 -11.42 5.28 1.58
C ARG A 81 -10.47 5.74 2.69
N VAL A 82 -10.73 5.32 3.90
CA VAL A 82 -9.81 5.46 5.02
C VAL A 82 -9.65 4.10 5.69
N ASP A 83 -8.41 3.66 5.90
CA ASP A 83 -8.14 2.40 6.59
C ASP A 83 -8.31 2.58 8.11
N GLY A 84 -8.69 1.51 8.83
CA GLY A 84 -9.07 1.57 10.24
C GLY A 84 -8.00 2.12 11.21
N HIS A 85 -6.74 2.09 10.79
CA HIS A 85 -5.58 2.60 11.52
C HIS A 85 -4.90 3.81 10.85
N ALA A 86 -5.48 4.34 9.78
CA ALA A 86 -4.94 5.52 9.11
C ALA A 86 -5.28 6.79 9.87
N LEU A 87 -4.30 7.67 10.02
CA LEU A 87 -4.48 9.00 10.60
C LEU A 87 -4.32 10.04 9.49
N ILE A 88 -5.45 10.58 9.06
CA ILE A 88 -5.48 11.63 8.03
C ILE A 88 -5.32 13.03 8.65
N PRO A 89 -4.70 13.99 7.97
CA PRO A 89 -4.66 15.41 8.37
C PRO A 89 -6.07 16.02 8.44
N SER A 90 -6.24 17.14 9.13
CA SER A 90 -7.54 17.81 9.28
C SER A 90 -8.10 18.39 7.99
N ASP A 91 -7.26 18.69 7.02
CA ASP A 91 -7.59 19.24 5.70
C ASP A 91 -7.65 18.18 4.59
N TYR A 92 -7.58 16.89 4.96
CA TYR A 92 -7.51 15.80 3.98
C TYR A 92 -8.74 15.73 3.08
N VAL A 93 -9.94 15.82 3.67
CA VAL A 93 -11.20 15.70 2.91
C VAL A 93 -11.40 16.91 2.01
N SER A 94 -11.22 18.12 2.53
CA SER A 94 -11.37 19.36 1.75
C SER A 94 -10.36 19.42 0.59
N THR A 95 -9.10 19.05 0.84
CA THR A 95 -8.05 18.97 -0.20
C THR A 95 -8.39 17.92 -1.24
N ALA A 96 -8.80 16.72 -0.83
CA ALA A 96 -9.12 15.62 -1.75
C ALA A 96 -10.28 15.99 -2.69
N VAL A 97 -11.35 16.56 -2.14
CA VAL A 97 -12.51 17.01 -2.91
C VAL A 97 -12.12 18.15 -3.87
N ALA A 98 -11.40 19.15 -3.41
CA ALA A 98 -10.96 20.27 -4.25
C ALA A 98 -10.09 19.81 -5.44
N VAL A 99 -9.17 18.85 -5.21
CA VAL A 99 -8.35 18.27 -6.29
C VAL A 99 -9.22 17.44 -7.24
N LEU A 100 -10.16 16.64 -6.72
CA LEU A 100 -11.09 15.86 -7.53
C LEU A 100 -11.92 16.75 -8.47
N GLU A 101 -12.43 17.87 -7.97
CA GLU A 101 -13.20 18.84 -8.74
C GLU A 101 -12.33 19.58 -9.76
N ARG A 102 -11.20 20.13 -9.33
CA ARG A 102 -10.27 20.88 -10.18
C ARG A 102 -9.74 20.07 -11.36
N THR A 103 -9.48 18.79 -11.15
CA THR A 103 -8.83 17.94 -12.17
C THR A 103 -9.83 17.15 -13.02
N GLY A 104 -11.08 17.05 -12.60
CA GLY A 104 -12.06 16.17 -13.22
C GLY A 104 -11.73 14.68 -13.07
N ALA A 105 -10.82 14.33 -12.16
CA ALA A 105 -10.42 12.95 -11.93
C ALA A 105 -11.56 12.10 -11.35
N ASP A 106 -11.51 10.79 -11.64
CA ASP A 106 -12.42 9.79 -11.07
C ASP A 106 -11.92 9.27 -9.72
N ASN A 107 -10.61 9.29 -9.52
CA ASN A 107 -9.97 8.92 -8.27
C ASN A 107 -8.74 9.80 -8.03
N VAL A 108 -8.65 10.37 -6.83
CA VAL A 108 -7.51 11.16 -6.36
C VAL A 108 -6.92 10.50 -5.13
N GLY A 109 -5.62 10.48 -5.03
CA GLY A 109 -4.92 10.05 -3.81
C GLY A 109 -3.51 10.61 -3.75
N GLY A 110 -2.86 10.35 -2.63
CA GLY A 110 -1.61 11.03 -2.32
C GLY A 110 -0.48 10.12 -1.89
N VAL A 111 0.34 10.66 -1.00
CA VAL A 111 1.56 10.04 -0.49
C VAL A 111 1.25 9.13 0.70
N MET A 112 1.74 7.91 0.64
CA MET A 112 1.86 7.01 1.78
C MET A 112 3.17 7.32 2.51
N ALA A 113 3.13 8.24 3.46
CA ALA A 113 4.29 8.65 4.25
C ALA A 113 4.65 7.55 5.25
N ALA A 114 5.62 6.71 4.88
CA ALA A 114 6.10 5.67 5.77
C ALA A 114 6.91 6.29 6.91
N GLU A 115 6.49 6.05 8.16
CA GLU A 115 7.15 6.55 9.37
C GLU A 115 7.37 5.42 10.35
N GLY A 116 8.60 5.20 10.77
CA GLY A 116 8.97 4.20 11.77
C GLY A 116 9.10 4.81 13.16
N THR A 117 8.64 4.08 14.19
CA THR A 117 8.80 4.47 15.59
C THR A 117 10.06 3.86 16.21
N ASP A 118 10.41 2.65 15.79
CA ASP A 118 11.66 2.00 16.21
C ASP A 118 12.71 1.99 15.09
N PRO A 119 13.98 1.67 15.39
CA PRO A 119 15.04 1.70 14.38
C PRO A 119 14.88 0.70 13.24
N PHE A 120 14.15 -0.40 13.40
CA PHE A 120 13.86 -1.32 12.30
C PHE A 120 12.78 -0.74 11.38
N GLU A 121 11.68 -0.25 11.95
CA GLU A 121 10.62 0.43 11.21
C GLU A 121 11.16 1.65 10.45
N GLN A 122 12.09 2.42 11.05
CA GLN A 122 12.75 3.55 10.38
C GLN A 122 13.56 3.10 9.14
N ALA A 123 14.27 1.96 9.23
CA ALA A 123 14.97 1.41 8.08
C ALA A 123 14.00 0.94 6.99
N VAL A 124 12.89 0.28 7.37
CA VAL A 124 11.84 -0.11 6.42
C VAL A 124 11.20 1.13 5.79
N ALA A 125 10.88 2.17 6.56
CA ALA A 125 10.34 3.42 6.07
C ALA A 125 11.26 4.08 5.05
N ALA A 126 12.56 4.17 5.34
CA ALA A 126 13.55 4.71 4.43
C ALA A 126 13.67 3.89 3.13
N ALA A 127 13.61 2.56 3.20
CA ALA A 127 13.56 1.71 2.01
C ALA A 127 12.27 1.93 1.21
N MET A 128 11.10 2.03 1.87
CA MET A 128 9.79 2.23 1.22
C MET A 128 9.62 3.59 0.56
N THR A 129 10.38 4.60 0.95
CA THR A 129 10.37 5.94 0.33
C THR A 129 11.50 6.11 -0.68
N SER A 130 12.30 5.07 -0.91
CA SER A 130 13.42 5.07 -1.85
C SER A 130 13.03 4.44 -3.19
N ARG A 131 13.53 5.01 -4.29
CA ARG A 131 13.41 4.39 -5.63
C ARG A 131 14.07 3.02 -5.74
N PHE A 132 15.06 2.74 -4.91
CA PHE A 132 15.71 1.42 -4.84
C PHE A 132 14.79 0.35 -4.23
N GLY A 133 14.04 0.70 -3.17
CA GLY A 133 13.17 -0.24 -2.47
C GLY A 133 11.82 -0.48 -3.16
N VAL A 134 11.21 0.57 -3.73
CA VAL A 134 9.83 0.47 -4.26
C VAL A 134 9.70 0.92 -5.72
N GLY A 135 10.80 1.32 -6.35
CA GLY A 135 10.78 1.89 -7.70
C GLY A 135 10.24 3.32 -7.71
N GLY A 136 9.60 3.72 -8.81
CA GLY A 136 9.19 5.11 -9.04
C GLY A 136 7.70 5.39 -8.83
N ALA A 137 6.99 4.63 -7.99
CA ALA A 137 5.58 4.88 -7.74
C ALA A 137 5.40 6.17 -6.90
N SER A 138 4.70 7.17 -7.45
CA SER A 138 4.56 8.50 -6.84
C SER A 138 4.01 8.46 -5.42
N PHE A 139 3.07 7.56 -5.13
CA PHE A 139 2.50 7.44 -3.79
C PHE A 139 3.48 6.92 -2.73
N HIS A 140 4.64 6.40 -3.11
CA HIS A 140 5.73 6.04 -2.20
C HIS A 140 6.84 7.09 -2.12
N VAL A 141 7.24 7.61 -3.28
CA VAL A 141 8.43 8.48 -3.38
C VAL A 141 8.09 9.97 -3.49
N GLY A 142 6.80 10.29 -3.54
CA GLY A 142 6.37 11.66 -3.81
C GLY A 142 6.59 12.06 -5.28
N GLY A 143 6.59 13.35 -5.54
CA GLY A 143 6.83 13.92 -6.85
C GLY A 143 5.80 14.99 -7.22
N HIS A 144 5.72 15.32 -8.51
CA HIS A 144 4.77 16.29 -9.03
C HIS A 144 3.38 15.68 -9.13
N GLU A 145 2.35 16.48 -8.96
CA GLU A 145 0.96 16.07 -9.21
C GLU A 145 0.75 15.69 -10.68
N GLY A 146 -0.18 14.78 -10.92
CA GLY A 146 -0.51 14.34 -12.28
C GLY A 146 -1.22 12.99 -12.34
N THR A 147 -1.51 12.55 -13.57
CA THR A 147 -2.12 11.22 -13.78
C THR A 147 -1.19 10.11 -13.29
N ALA A 148 -1.76 9.10 -12.66
CA ALA A 148 -1.02 7.99 -12.07
C ALA A 148 -1.64 6.63 -12.42
N LEU A 149 -0.84 5.57 -12.32
CA LEU A 149 -1.36 4.21 -12.51
C LEU A 149 -2.22 3.75 -11.32
N THR A 150 -1.86 4.20 -10.13
CA THR A 150 -2.55 3.93 -8.87
C THR A 150 -2.15 4.98 -7.83
N VAL A 151 -2.96 5.13 -6.81
CA VAL A 151 -2.75 6.05 -5.70
C VAL A 151 -3.02 5.35 -4.37
N TYR A 152 -2.57 5.94 -3.27
CA TYR A 152 -2.82 5.44 -1.92
C TYR A 152 -4.08 6.10 -1.36
N LEU A 153 -4.94 5.32 -0.69
CA LEU A 153 -6.24 5.75 -0.13
C LEU A 153 -7.03 6.63 -1.12
N GLY A 154 -7.80 6.04 -1.99
CA GLY A 154 -8.52 6.78 -3.03
C GLY A 154 -9.66 7.66 -2.50
N CYS A 155 -9.81 8.84 -3.11
CA CYS A 155 -10.99 9.69 -3.08
C CYS A 155 -11.67 9.57 -4.45
N PHE A 156 -12.79 8.89 -4.50
CA PHE A 156 -13.47 8.47 -5.73
C PHE A 156 -14.74 9.27 -5.98
N ARG A 157 -15.03 9.57 -7.24
CA ARG A 157 -16.40 9.86 -7.65
C ARG A 157 -17.23 8.58 -7.55
N ARG A 158 -18.40 8.65 -6.91
CA ARG A 158 -19.32 7.49 -6.83
C ARG A 158 -19.61 6.91 -8.20
N ALA A 159 -19.92 7.75 -9.19
CA ALA A 159 -20.17 7.33 -10.56
C ALA A 159 -19.02 6.51 -11.17
N ALA A 160 -17.76 6.75 -10.77
CA ALA A 160 -16.64 5.95 -11.22
C ALA A 160 -16.63 4.55 -10.60
N LEU A 161 -16.96 4.45 -9.30
CA LEU A 161 -17.09 3.16 -8.61
C LEU A 161 -18.23 2.32 -9.19
N GLU A 162 -19.37 2.95 -9.43
CA GLU A 162 -20.55 2.32 -10.04
C GLU A 162 -20.24 1.83 -11.46
N ARG A 163 -19.59 2.67 -12.27
CA ARG A 163 -19.20 2.33 -13.66
C ARG A 163 -18.32 1.09 -13.73
N VAL A 164 -17.44 0.87 -12.76
CA VAL A 164 -16.54 -0.28 -12.75
C VAL A 164 -17.02 -1.44 -11.86
N GLY A 165 -18.16 -1.30 -11.15
CA GLY A 165 -18.76 -2.34 -10.32
C GLY A 165 -18.07 -2.55 -8.97
N GLY A 166 -17.44 -1.52 -8.40
CA GLY A 166 -16.79 -1.60 -7.10
C GLY A 166 -15.49 -2.41 -7.10
N TYR A 167 -15.06 -2.88 -5.92
CA TYR A 167 -13.87 -3.72 -5.73
C TYR A 167 -14.13 -5.17 -6.14
N ASP A 168 -13.15 -5.83 -6.77
CA ASP A 168 -13.20 -7.27 -7.02
C ASP A 168 -12.99 -8.03 -5.71
N GLU A 169 -14.04 -8.67 -5.20
CA GLU A 169 -14.04 -9.38 -3.92
C GLU A 169 -13.18 -10.65 -3.90
N THR A 170 -12.73 -11.11 -5.05
CA THR A 170 -11.79 -12.22 -5.17
C THR A 170 -10.33 -11.79 -5.04
N MET A 171 -10.07 -10.48 -4.84
CA MET A 171 -8.75 -9.87 -4.75
C MET A 171 -8.46 -9.37 -3.34
N ASP A 172 -8.04 -10.23 -2.41
CA ASP A 172 -7.73 -9.82 -1.03
C ASP A 172 -6.58 -8.81 -0.91
N ARG A 173 -5.70 -8.77 -1.91
CA ARG A 173 -4.60 -7.79 -2.03
C ARG A 173 -4.52 -7.29 -3.45
N ALA A 174 -3.85 -6.14 -3.63
CA ALA A 174 -3.76 -5.43 -4.89
C ALA A 174 -5.13 -4.96 -5.44
N GLN A 175 -6.18 -5.01 -4.63
CA GLN A 175 -7.53 -4.59 -4.98
C GLN A 175 -7.58 -3.12 -5.44
N ASP A 176 -6.79 -2.23 -4.80
CA ASP A 176 -6.72 -0.81 -5.19
C ASP A 176 -6.08 -0.63 -6.56
N TRP A 177 -5.01 -1.37 -6.81
CA TRP A 177 -4.34 -1.33 -8.09
C TRP A 177 -5.23 -1.85 -9.22
N GLU A 178 -5.95 -2.93 -8.97
CA GLU A 178 -6.91 -3.54 -9.92
C GLU A 178 -8.10 -2.60 -10.18
N MET A 179 -8.68 -2.01 -9.13
CA MET A 179 -9.74 -1.01 -9.23
C MET A 179 -9.28 0.18 -10.10
N ASN A 180 -8.10 0.73 -9.82
CA ASN A 180 -7.54 1.83 -10.59
C ASN A 180 -7.26 1.47 -12.05
N LEU A 181 -6.90 0.22 -12.32
CA LEU A 181 -6.76 -0.28 -13.70
C LEU A 181 -8.11 -0.25 -14.43
N ARG A 182 -9.20 -0.77 -13.81
CA ARG A 182 -10.55 -0.74 -14.40
C ARG A 182 -11.06 0.68 -14.62
N ILE A 183 -10.84 1.59 -13.67
CA ILE A 183 -11.18 3.02 -13.83
C ILE A 183 -10.47 3.59 -15.06
N ARG A 184 -9.16 3.38 -15.22
CA ARG A 184 -8.41 3.86 -16.39
C ARG A 184 -8.85 3.21 -17.69
N ASN A 185 -9.11 1.90 -17.70
CA ASN A 185 -9.57 1.18 -18.87
C ASN A 185 -10.99 1.59 -19.30
N SER A 186 -11.81 2.13 -18.39
CA SER A 186 -13.12 2.73 -18.71
C SER A 186 -13.03 4.20 -19.14
N GLY A 187 -11.83 4.73 -19.42
CA GLY A 187 -11.61 6.10 -19.85
C GLY A 187 -11.51 7.10 -18.68
N GLY A 188 -11.51 6.62 -17.43
CA GLY A 188 -11.42 7.46 -16.24
C GLY A 188 -9.97 7.89 -15.92
N ILE A 189 -9.86 8.90 -15.06
CA ILE A 189 -8.60 9.50 -14.65
C ILE A 189 -8.31 9.14 -13.19
N VAL A 190 -7.15 8.52 -12.94
CA VAL A 190 -6.57 8.37 -11.62
C VAL A 190 -5.48 9.42 -11.45
N TYR A 191 -5.56 10.22 -10.40
CA TYR A 191 -4.72 11.40 -10.22
C TYR A 191 -3.99 11.37 -8.88
N PHE A 192 -2.69 11.62 -8.91
CA PHE A 192 -1.83 11.74 -7.73
C PHE A 192 -1.60 13.21 -7.41
N THR A 193 -1.70 13.57 -6.11
CA THR A 193 -1.23 14.85 -5.59
C THR A 193 -0.36 14.65 -4.35
N PRO A 194 0.76 15.39 -4.22
CA PRO A 194 1.56 15.38 -2.99
C PRO A 194 0.89 16.09 -1.81
N ASP A 195 -0.16 16.88 -2.05
CA ASP A 195 -0.89 17.61 -1.02
C ASP A 195 -1.66 16.68 -0.07
N LEU A 196 -1.99 15.48 -0.55
CA LEU A 196 -2.59 14.43 0.27
C LEU A 196 -1.50 13.53 0.84
N THR A 197 -1.30 13.57 2.14
CA THR A 197 -0.30 12.74 2.83
C THR A 197 -0.94 12.00 3.99
N VAL A 198 -0.72 10.69 4.04
CA VAL A 198 -1.21 9.84 5.13
C VAL A 198 -0.06 9.07 5.74
N THR A 199 0.07 9.14 7.05
CA THR A 199 1.09 8.38 7.78
C THR A 199 0.80 6.88 7.70
N TYR A 200 1.80 6.12 7.29
CA TYR A 200 1.80 4.66 7.26
C TYR A 200 2.85 4.09 8.21
N ARG A 201 2.46 3.14 9.05
CA ARG A 201 3.38 2.43 9.95
C ARG A 201 3.89 1.15 9.30
N PRO A 202 5.21 1.04 9.01
CA PRO A 202 5.80 -0.16 8.44
C PRO A 202 5.72 -1.38 9.37
N ARG A 203 6.06 -2.54 8.85
CA ARG A 203 6.16 -3.76 9.68
C ARG A 203 7.35 -3.66 10.63
N ASN A 204 7.14 -4.08 11.87
CA ASN A 204 8.12 -3.99 12.97
C ASN A 204 9.05 -5.21 13.08
N SER A 205 8.97 -6.17 12.17
CA SER A 205 9.82 -7.36 12.22
C SER A 205 10.11 -7.92 10.83
N ILE A 206 11.29 -8.53 10.67
CA ILE A 206 11.70 -9.20 9.42
C ILE A 206 10.68 -10.25 8.99
N LYS A 207 10.15 -11.04 9.93
CA LYS A 207 9.14 -12.08 9.63
C LYS A 207 7.87 -11.48 9.05
N ALA A 208 7.37 -10.41 9.64
CA ALA A 208 6.15 -9.73 9.17
C ALA A 208 6.39 -9.03 7.82
N LEU A 209 7.55 -8.42 7.64
CA LEU A 209 7.97 -7.79 6.39
C LEU A 209 8.12 -8.83 5.26
N ALA A 210 8.83 -9.93 5.51
CA ALA A 210 9.01 -11.01 4.53
C ALA A 210 7.66 -11.61 4.10
N ARG A 211 6.74 -11.82 5.05
CA ARG A 211 5.38 -12.27 4.74
C ARG A 211 4.64 -11.27 3.85
N GLN A 212 4.72 -9.98 4.16
CA GLN A 212 4.09 -8.92 3.37
C GLN A 212 4.61 -8.92 1.93
N TYR A 213 5.93 -8.99 1.71
CA TYR A 213 6.50 -9.01 0.36
C TYR A 213 6.23 -10.31 -0.38
N PHE A 214 6.18 -11.45 0.33
CA PHE A 214 5.75 -12.72 -0.27
C PHE A 214 4.30 -12.62 -0.77
N ASP A 215 3.40 -12.08 0.04
CA ASP A 215 2.01 -11.86 -0.34
C ASP A 215 1.91 -10.88 -1.53
N TYR A 216 2.69 -9.80 -1.55
CA TYR A 216 2.74 -8.87 -2.70
C TYR A 216 3.17 -9.58 -3.98
N GLY A 217 4.20 -10.43 -3.94
CA GLY A 217 4.63 -11.22 -5.10
C GLY A 217 3.56 -12.19 -5.59
N ARG A 218 2.90 -12.89 -4.67
CA ARG A 218 1.81 -13.83 -4.97
C ARG A 218 0.62 -13.13 -5.63
N TRP A 219 0.17 -12.00 -5.07
CA TRP A 219 -0.96 -11.26 -5.61
C TRP A 219 -0.59 -10.50 -6.90
N ARG A 220 0.66 -10.05 -7.04
CA ARG A 220 1.13 -9.48 -8.31
C ARG A 220 1.12 -10.51 -9.44
N ARG A 221 1.46 -11.76 -9.15
CA ARG A 221 1.32 -12.87 -10.12
C ARG A 221 -0.15 -13.07 -10.51
N GLU A 222 -1.08 -13.01 -9.56
CA GLU A 222 -2.52 -13.14 -9.85
C GLU A 222 -3.02 -11.99 -10.72
N VAL A 223 -2.63 -10.76 -10.42
CA VAL A 223 -2.92 -9.59 -11.27
C VAL A 223 -2.37 -9.81 -12.69
N ALA A 224 -1.12 -10.22 -12.84
CA ALA A 224 -0.51 -10.46 -14.14
C ALA A 224 -1.19 -11.59 -14.92
N ARG A 225 -1.76 -12.58 -14.22
CA ARG A 225 -2.54 -13.67 -14.84
C ARG A 225 -3.87 -13.18 -15.39
N ARG A 226 -4.55 -12.28 -14.66
CA ARG A 226 -5.86 -11.71 -15.06
C ARG A 226 -5.71 -10.57 -16.08
N HIS A 227 -4.63 -9.80 -15.95
CA HIS A 227 -4.32 -8.61 -16.72
C HIS A 227 -2.91 -8.69 -17.33
N PRO A 228 -2.68 -9.54 -18.37
CA PRO A 228 -1.33 -9.76 -18.94
C PRO A 228 -0.67 -8.49 -19.48
N GLU A 229 -1.46 -7.50 -19.90
CA GLU A 229 -1.01 -6.19 -20.38
C GLU A 229 -0.27 -5.39 -19.32
N THR A 230 -0.41 -5.77 -18.06
CA THR A 230 0.22 -5.09 -16.90
C THR A 230 1.62 -5.62 -16.58
N LEU A 231 2.06 -6.66 -17.30
CA LEU A 231 3.40 -7.20 -17.12
C LEU A 231 4.46 -6.16 -17.50
N SER A 232 5.41 -5.97 -16.62
CA SER A 232 6.56 -5.08 -16.84
C SER A 232 7.84 -5.82 -16.46
N LEU A 233 8.91 -5.58 -17.22
CA LEU A 233 10.23 -6.19 -16.98
C LEU A 233 10.73 -5.95 -15.53
N ARG A 234 10.36 -4.83 -14.92
CA ARG A 234 10.72 -4.55 -13.53
C ARG A 234 10.19 -5.58 -12.53
N TYR A 235 9.05 -6.22 -12.82
CA TYR A 235 8.48 -7.25 -11.94
C TYR A 235 9.22 -8.59 -12.04
N LEU A 236 10.04 -8.76 -13.08
CA LEU A 236 10.91 -9.91 -13.24
C LEU A 236 12.23 -9.75 -12.47
N ALA A 237 12.58 -8.55 -12.04
CA ALA A 237 13.85 -8.29 -11.34
C ALA A 237 14.04 -9.18 -10.11
N ALA A 238 13.03 -9.24 -9.23
CA ALA A 238 13.12 -10.08 -8.01
C ALA A 238 13.20 -11.59 -8.32
N PRO A 239 12.30 -12.21 -9.12
CA PRO A 239 12.41 -13.64 -9.43
C PRO A 239 13.67 -13.99 -10.21
N VAL A 240 14.13 -13.13 -11.13
CA VAL A 240 15.40 -13.33 -11.85
C VAL A 240 16.60 -13.28 -10.89
N THR A 241 16.62 -12.32 -9.97
CA THR A 241 17.68 -12.24 -8.96
C THR A 241 17.71 -13.50 -8.08
N VAL A 242 16.56 -13.96 -7.59
CA VAL A 242 16.45 -15.18 -6.79
C VAL A 242 16.92 -16.40 -7.60
N ALA A 243 16.49 -16.53 -8.85
CA ALA A 243 16.92 -17.64 -9.72
C ALA A 243 18.43 -17.59 -10.02
N ALA A 244 18.99 -16.40 -10.25
CA ALA A 244 20.43 -16.23 -10.50
C ALA A 244 21.27 -16.60 -9.27
N VAL A 245 20.85 -16.16 -8.07
CA VAL A 245 21.55 -16.49 -6.81
C VAL A 245 21.44 -17.98 -6.51
N ALA A 246 20.24 -18.57 -6.63
CA ALA A 246 20.04 -20.00 -6.37
C ALA A 246 20.80 -20.88 -7.39
N GLY A 247 20.73 -20.53 -8.68
CA GLY A 247 21.49 -21.22 -9.74
C GLY A 247 22.99 -21.07 -9.55
N GLY A 248 23.45 -19.86 -9.19
CA GLY A 248 24.85 -19.60 -8.85
C GLY A 248 25.34 -20.49 -7.70
N LEU A 249 24.52 -20.62 -6.64
CA LEU A 249 24.86 -21.51 -5.52
C LEU A 249 25.00 -22.97 -5.98
N GLY A 250 24.14 -23.46 -6.86
CA GLY A 250 24.27 -24.79 -7.48
C GLY A 250 25.58 -24.95 -8.26
N VAL A 251 25.94 -23.96 -9.09
CA VAL A 251 27.22 -23.96 -9.83
C VAL A 251 28.41 -23.92 -8.89
N CYS A 252 28.33 -23.14 -7.81
CA CYS A 252 29.37 -23.09 -6.77
C CYS A 252 29.58 -24.47 -6.12
N ILE A 253 28.52 -25.16 -5.73
CA ILE A 253 28.59 -26.52 -5.14
C ILE A 253 29.26 -27.49 -6.10
N VAL A 254 28.87 -27.49 -7.40
CA VAL A 254 29.52 -28.33 -8.43
C VAL A 254 31.00 -28.00 -8.56
N GLY A 255 31.37 -26.71 -8.53
CA GLY A 255 32.75 -26.24 -8.56
C GLY A 255 33.59 -26.78 -7.41
N VAL A 256 33.05 -26.73 -6.20
CA VAL A 256 33.70 -27.26 -4.99
C VAL A 256 33.88 -28.79 -5.10
N VAL A 257 32.84 -29.52 -5.45
CA VAL A 257 32.87 -31.00 -5.55
C VAL A 257 33.81 -31.46 -6.66
N THR A 258 33.93 -30.72 -7.78
CA THR A 258 34.78 -31.09 -8.91
C THR A 258 36.19 -30.47 -8.83
N GLY A 259 36.51 -29.69 -7.80
CA GLY A 259 37.81 -28.99 -7.64
C GLY A 259 38.04 -27.88 -8.69
N ARG A 260 36.99 -27.38 -9.36
CA ARG A 260 37.09 -26.39 -10.43
C ARG A 260 36.87 -24.98 -9.89
N SER A 261 37.95 -24.26 -9.56
CA SER A 261 37.91 -22.90 -9.01
C SER A 261 37.14 -21.90 -9.88
N GLY A 262 37.20 -22.02 -11.21
CA GLY A 262 36.43 -21.17 -12.13
C GLY A 262 34.91 -21.29 -11.97
N LEU A 263 34.40 -22.49 -11.66
CA LEU A 263 32.95 -22.68 -11.38
C LEU A 263 32.58 -22.09 -10.01
N VAL A 264 33.48 -22.18 -9.02
CA VAL A 264 33.26 -21.58 -7.69
C VAL A 264 33.11 -20.06 -7.86
N ILE A 265 34.04 -19.42 -8.56
CA ILE A 265 34.01 -17.96 -8.81
C ILE A 265 32.73 -17.58 -9.58
N ALA A 266 32.43 -18.28 -10.68
CA ALA A 266 31.20 -18.02 -11.45
C ALA A 266 29.92 -18.20 -10.63
N GLY A 267 29.91 -19.20 -9.75
CA GLY A 267 28.77 -19.51 -8.90
C GLY A 267 28.50 -18.48 -7.78
N VAL A 268 29.55 -17.89 -7.23
CA VAL A 268 29.45 -16.85 -6.18
C VAL A 268 29.12 -15.49 -6.77
N ALA A 269 29.43 -15.22 -8.03
CA ALA A 269 29.29 -13.92 -8.67
C ALA A 269 27.88 -13.30 -8.55
N PRO A 270 26.76 -14.00 -8.80
CA PRO A 270 25.42 -13.42 -8.69
C PRO A 270 25.10 -12.93 -7.27
N ALA A 271 25.46 -13.71 -6.26
CA ALA A 271 25.25 -13.34 -4.86
C ALA A 271 26.11 -12.13 -4.47
N THR A 272 27.36 -12.08 -4.93
CA THR A 272 28.27 -10.95 -4.70
C THR A 272 27.73 -9.66 -5.35
N VAL A 273 27.30 -9.73 -6.61
CA VAL A 273 26.72 -8.57 -7.31
C VAL A 273 25.49 -8.05 -6.59
N TYR A 274 24.60 -8.96 -6.14
CA TYR A 274 23.42 -8.58 -5.36
C TYR A 274 23.82 -7.93 -4.03
N ALA A 275 24.74 -8.50 -3.28
CA ALA A 275 25.19 -7.97 -1.99
C ALA A 275 25.84 -6.59 -2.14
N VAL A 276 26.71 -6.40 -3.12
CA VAL A 276 27.34 -5.10 -3.40
C VAL A 276 26.29 -4.07 -3.83
N GLY A 277 25.38 -4.44 -4.73
CA GLY A 277 24.27 -3.58 -5.15
C GLY A 277 23.40 -3.13 -3.99
N ASN A 278 23.05 -4.07 -3.08
CA ASN A 278 22.28 -3.79 -1.87
C ASN A 278 23.03 -2.82 -0.95
N LEU A 279 24.33 -3.02 -0.71
CA LEU A 279 25.14 -2.12 0.11
C LEU A 279 25.23 -0.71 -0.48
N VAL A 280 25.42 -0.58 -1.80
CA VAL A 280 25.44 0.72 -2.48
C VAL A 280 24.08 1.42 -2.37
N ALA A 281 22.99 0.71 -2.62
CA ALA A 281 21.63 1.25 -2.46
C ALA A 281 21.38 1.69 -1.01
N SER A 282 21.75 0.87 -0.03
CA SER A 282 21.61 1.19 1.40
C SER A 282 22.43 2.41 1.80
N ALA A 283 23.66 2.56 1.31
CA ALA A 283 24.48 3.73 1.55
C ALA A 283 23.86 5.00 0.94
N SER A 284 23.32 4.90 -0.27
CA SER A 284 22.62 6.00 -0.93
C SER A 284 21.37 6.46 -0.14
N VAL A 285 20.55 5.51 0.31
CA VAL A 285 19.34 5.81 1.10
C VAL A 285 19.72 6.44 2.44
N ALA A 286 20.72 5.90 3.15
CA ALA A 286 21.17 6.44 4.43
C ALA A 286 21.74 7.86 4.30
N SER A 287 22.47 8.15 3.22
CA SER A 287 23.01 9.51 2.97
C SER A 287 21.90 10.54 2.72
N GLN A 288 20.85 10.16 2.00
CA GLN A 288 19.69 11.02 1.74
C GLN A 288 18.87 11.28 3.00
N SER A 289 18.79 10.30 3.90
CA SER A 289 18.06 10.41 5.17
C SER A 289 18.80 11.19 6.26
N ALA A 290 20.04 11.62 6.02
CA ALA A 290 20.96 12.21 7.02
C ALA A 290 21.09 11.38 8.31
N ASN A 291 20.82 10.08 8.26
CA ASN A 291 20.80 9.17 9.40
C ASN A 291 21.75 7.98 9.19
N ALA A 292 22.98 8.15 9.64
CA ALA A 292 24.03 7.13 9.51
C ALA A 292 23.71 5.81 10.25
N SER A 293 22.82 5.81 11.24
CA SER A 293 22.43 4.59 11.96
C SER A 293 21.66 3.60 11.08
N LEU A 294 21.02 4.07 10.01
CA LEU A 294 20.31 3.26 9.04
C LEU A 294 21.23 2.33 8.23
N LEU A 295 22.50 2.71 8.03
CA LEU A 295 23.49 1.88 7.29
C LEU A 295 23.63 0.47 7.84
N ARG A 296 23.46 0.27 9.14
CA ARG A 296 23.57 -1.04 9.77
C ARG A 296 22.37 -1.96 9.55
N ARG A 297 21.21 -1.40 9.20
CA ARG A 297 19.93 -2.12 9.14
C ARG A 297 19.34 -2.21 7.73
N LEU A 298 19.54 -1.20 6.88
CA LEU A 298 19.05 -1.18 5.51
C LEU A 298 19.44 -2.41 4.67
N PRO A 299 20.65 -2.98 4.77
CA PRO A 299 20.98 -4.18 4.00
C PRO A 299 20.14 -5.42 4.36
N ALA A 300 19.49 -5.41 5.53
CA ALA A 300 18.64 -6.50 6.00
C ALA A 300 17.17 -6.30 5.67
N VAL A 301 16.77 -5.13 5.19
CA VAL A 301 15.43 -4.72 4.75
C VAL A 301 15.33 -4.75 3.24
#